data_3b0fd2ce52b71f7992058fe6df58796f
#
_entry.id   3b0fd2ce52b71f7992058fe6df58796f
#
_cell.length_a   1.000
_cell.length_b   1.000
_cell.length_c   1.000
_cell.angle_alpha   90.00
_cell.angle_beta   90.00
_cell.angle_gamma   90.00
#
_symmetry.space_group_name_H-M   'P 1'
#
loop_
_entity.id
_entity.type
_entity.pdbx_description
1 polymer ?
#
loop_
_entity_poly.entity_id
_entity_poly.type
_entity_poly.pdbx_seq_one_letter_code
_entity_poly.pdbx_strand_id
1 'polypeptide(L)'
;GGLRRNGLDSGALRQGSPFTKGGRARMPGSLGSTSTPRELVNFLARMEQGKLVDPWSSLELKRLLYLTDIRIRYAAEPTLDTAAVYFKSGSLYACGGRGPCGKYYGNSKNYMNSVAIVEYDGADKQLRYLVALLSNVLGKNSIETHQALARRIHQTIADRHGVTIPPPTRPRAGTRTSRLAGR
;
A
#
# COMPACT_ATOMS: atom_id res chain seq x y z
N GLY A 1 19.96 2.37 -16.09
CA GLY A 1 19.12 1.27 -15.59
C GLY A 1 17.65 1.42 -15.98
N GLY A 2 16.89 0.32 -15.87
CA GLY A 2 15.47 0.26 -16.28
C GLY A 2 14.57 1.34 -15.68
N LEU A 3 14.75 1.68 -14.39
CA LEU A 3 13.96 2.71 -13.73
C LEU A 3 14.07 4.08 -14.42
N ARG A 4 15.29 4.54 -14.70
CA ARG A 4 15.51 5.84 -15.37
C ARG A 4 14.93 5.89 -16.78
N ARG A 5 15.01 4.79 -17.54
CA ARG A 5 14.39 4.72 -18.88
C ARG A 5 12.88 4.87 -18.82
N ASN A 6 12.27 4.48 -17.71
CA ASN A 6 10.84 4.64 -17.45
C ASN A 6 10.50 5.94 -16.70
N GLY A 7 11.41 6.93 -16.67
CA GLY A 7 11.19 8.22 -16.05
C GLY A 7 11.01 8.19 -14.53
N LEU A 8 11.60 7.17 -13.88
CA LEU A 8 11.58 7.03 -12.42
C LEU A 8 12.94 7.43 -11.83
N ASP A 9 12.91 8.08 -10.67
CA ASP A 9 14.12 8.46 -9.96
C ASP A 9 14.74 7.22 -9.28
N SER A 10 15.86 6.75 -9.81
CA SER A 10 16.62 5.63 -9.25
C SER A 10 17.32 5.95 -7.92
N GLY A 11 17.36 7.21 -7.49
CA GLY A 11 17.80 7.62 -6.17
C GLY A 11 16.72 7.42 -5.12
N ALA A 12 15.48 7.75 -5.48
CA ALA A 12 14.31 7.68 -4.61
C ALA A 12 13.56 6.34 -4.67
N LEU A 13 13.72 5.54 -5.75
CA LEU A 13 13.17 4.19 -5.89
C LEU A 13 14.28 3.21 -6.21
N ARG A 14 14.57 2.32 -5.29
CA ARG A 14 15.60 1.28 -5.44
C ARG A 14 15.00 -0.09 -5.19
N GLN A 15 15.26 -1.00 -6.09
CA GLN A 15 14.89 -2.40 -5.93
C GLN A 15 16.12 -3.23 -5.60
N GLY A 16 16.08 -3.90 -4.47
CA GLY A 16 17.06 -4.87 -4.01
C GLY A 16 16.38 -6.10 -3.45
N SER A 17 17.18 -7.12 -3.14
CA SER A 17 16.70 -8.33 -2.49
C SER A 17 17.79 -8.90 -1.58
N PRO A 18 17.47 -9.24 -0.32
CA PRO A 18 18.45 -9.94 0.53
C PRO A 18 18.71 -11.39 0.08
N PHE A 19 17.83 -11.93 -0.76
CA PHE A 19 17.85 -13.35 -1.13
C PHE A 19 18.74 -13.64 -2.36
N THR A 20 19.11 -12.64 -3.14
CA THR A 20 19.92 -12.81 -4.35
C THR A 20 21.25 -12.03 -4.27
N LYS A 21 22.33 -12.58 -4.87
CA LYS A 21 23.62 -11.88 -4.96
C LYS A 21 23.49 -10.52 -5.66
N GLY A 22 22.78 -10.47 -6.79
CA GLY A 22 22.56 -9.24 -7.55
C GLY A 22 21.67 -8.24 -6.81
N GLY A 23 20.67 -8.72 -6.04
CA GLY A 23 19.83 -7.87 -5.18
C GLY A 23 20.62 -7.22 -4.04
N ARG A 24 21.48 -7.99 -3.36
CA ARG A 24 22.37 -7.47 -2.32
C ARG A 24 23.40 -6.47 -2.87
N ALA A 25 23.99 -6.74 -4.04
CA ALA A 25 24.94 -5.84 -4.67
C ALA A 25 24.34 -4.47 -5.05
N ARG A 26 23.03 -4.41 -5.36
CA ARG A 26 22.34 -3.16 -5.67
C ARG A 26 22.06 -2.30 -4.43
N MET A 27 22.08 -2.88 -3.25
CA MET A 27 21.75 -2.21 -2.00
C MET A 27 22.74 -2.59 -0.90
N PRO A 28 24.02 -2.21 -1.03
CA PRO A 28 25.02 -2.46 -0.01
C PRO A 28 24.58 -1.86 1.33
N GLY A 29 24.65 -2.65 2.40
CA GLY A 29 24.22 -2.23 3.73
C GLY A 29 22.71 -2.16 3.96
N SER A 30 21.88 -2.53 2.98
CA SER A 30 20.43 -2.57 3.09
C SER A 30 19.87 -3.98 2.94
N LEU A 31 18.81 -4.28 3.68
CA LEU A 31 18.14 -5.58 3.66
C LEU A 31 16.99 -5.68 2.63
N GLY A 32 16.72 -4.65 1.85
CA GLY A 32 15.59 -4.68 0.93
C GLY A 32 15.47 -3.47 0.03
N SER A 33 14.35 -3.38 -0.65
CA SER A 33 14.00 -2.25 -1.50
C SER A 33 13.67 -1.01 -0.69
N THR A 34 13.97 0.17 -1.22
CA THR A 34 13.63 1.46 -0.61
C THR A 34 12.89 2.35 -1.60
N SER A 35 11.98 3.16 -1.10
CA SER A 35 11.30 4.18 -1.89
C SER A 35 10.82 5.34 -1.03
N THR A 36 10.45 6.45 -1.69
CA THR A 36 9.68 7.54 -1.11
C THR A 36 8.21 7.41 -1.50
N PRO A 37 7.25 7.94 -0.69
CA PRO A 37 5.84 7.98 -1.07
C PRO A 37 5.61 8.65 -2.43
N ARG A 38 6.30 9.76 -2.69
CA ARG A 38 6.21 10.50 -3.96
C ARG A 38 6.59 9.62 -5.15
N GLU A 39 7.69 8.88 -5.04
CA GLU A 39 8.16 8.06 -6.16
C GLU A 39 7.29 6.82 -6.37
N LEU A 40 6.69 6.28 -5.32
CA LEU A 40 5.69 5.23 -5.46
C LEU A 40 4.43 5.72 -6.18
N VAL A 41 3.95 6.93 -5.86
CA VAL A 41 2.84 7.55 -6.61
C VAL A 41 3.23 7.82 -8.06
N ASN A 42 4.46 8.30 -8.33
CA ASN A 42 4.96 8.46 -9.69
C ASN A 42 5.01 7.12 -10.45
N PHE A 43 5.45 6.05 -9.81
CA PHE A 43 5.41 4.70 -10.38
C PHE A 43 3.98 4.29 -10.78
N LEU A 44 3.00 4.48 -9.90
CA LEU A 44 1.60 4.19 -10.20
C LEU A 44 1.05 5.08 -11.33
N ALA A 45 1.40 6.36 -11.34
CA ALA A 45 1.00 7.30 -12.41
C ALA A 45 1.57 6.89 -13.78
N ARG A 46 2.83 6.45 -13.81
CA ARG A 46 3.45 5.90 -15.03
C ARG A 46 2.76 4.64 -15.52
N MET A 47 2.37 3.77 -14.59
CA MET A 47 1.60 2.58 -14.91
C MET A 47 0.25 2.94 -15.53
N GLU A 48 -0.51 3.87 -14.94
CA GLU A 48 -1.78 4.36 -15.47
C GLU A 48 -1.65 4.98 -16.86
N GLN A 49 -0.53 5.61 -17.14
CA GLN A 49 -0.22 6.21 -18.44
C GLN A 49 0.29 5.20 -19.50
N GLY A 50 0.41 3.93 -19.15
CA GLY A 50 1.01 2.94 -20.06
C GLY A 50 2.51 3.12 -20.28
N LYS A 51 3.22 3.80 -19.36
CA LYS A 51 4.63 4.22 -19.51
C LYS A 51 5.62 3.44 -18.65
N LEU A 52 5.22 2.31 -18.08
CA LEU A 52 6.14 1.37 -17.44
C LEU A 52 6.49 0.28 -18.45
N VAL A 53 7.71 0.33 -18.98
CA VAL A 53 8.23 -0.52 -20.04
C VAL A 53 7.48 -0.25 -21.37
N ASP A 54 6.22 -0.64 -21.46
CA ASP A 54 5.29 -0.44 -22.57
C ASP A 54 3.82 -0.46 -22.06
N PRO A 55 2.85 -0.10 -22.92
CA PRO A 55 1.44 -0.08 -22.52
C PRO A 55 0.90 -1.45 -22.05
N TRP A 56 1.30 -2.53 -22.70
CA TRP A 56 0.85 -3.89 -22.35
C TRP A 56 1.39 -4.30 -20.98
N SER A 57 2.69 -4.12 -20.73
CA SER A 57 3.32 -4.40 -19.43
C SER A 57 2.70 -3.59 -18.31
N SER A 58 2.37 -2.33 -18.56
CA SER A 58 1.70 -1.45 -17.59
C SER A 58 0.31 -1.95 -17.23
N LEU A 59 -0.47 -2.35 -18.24
CA LEU A 59 -1.81 -2.92 -18.04
C LEU A 59 -1.76 -4.24 -17.27
N GLU A 60 -0.82 -5.10 -17.60
CA GLU A 60 -0.66 -6.41 -16.94
C GLU A 60 -0.22 -6.25 -15.47
N LEU A 61 0.68 -5.31 -15.17
CA LEU A 61 1.02 -4.97 -13.79
C LEU A 61 -0.20 -4.46 -13.01
N LYS A 62 -1.00 -3.60 -13.62
CA LYS A 62 -2.25 -3.11 -13.01
C LYS A 62 -3.20 -4.27 -12.75
N ARG A 63 -3.40 -5.16 -13.71
CA ARG A 63 -4.22 -6.37 -13.56
C ARG A 63 -3.77 -7.24 -12.40
N LEU A 64 -2.46 -7.49 -12.27
CA LEU A 64 -1.90 -8.27 -11.16
C LEU A 64 -2.15 -7.63 -9.79
N LEU A 65 -2.14 -6.29 -9.69
CA LEU A 65 -2.49 -5.59 -8.45
C LEU A 65 -3.98 -5.75 -8.09
N TYR A 66 -4.85 -5.92 -9.07
CA TYR A 66 -6.29 -6.13 -8.86
C TYR A 66 -6.62 -7.56 -8.43
N LEU A 67 -5.89 -8.57 -8.92
CA LEU A 67 -6.16 -9.98 -8.68
C LEU A 67 -5.85 -10.46 -7.26
N THR A 68 -5.56 -9.57 -6.33
CA THR A 68 -5.35 -9.94 -4.93
C THR A 68 -6.70 -10.30 -4.28
N ASP A 69 -6.91 -11.57 -3.97
CA ASP A 69 -8.18 -12.11 -3.44
C ASP A 69 -8.61 -11.47 -2.12
N ILE A 70 -7.64 -11.19 -1.25
CA ILE A 70 -7.92 -10.65 0.09
C ILE A 70 -7.40 -9.24 0.18
N ARG A 71 -8.31 -8.28 0.28
CA ARG A 71 -7.96 -6.89 0.59
C ARG A 71 -7.52 -6.76 2.05
N ILE A 72 -6.43 -6.03 2.27
CA ILE A 72 -5.87 -5.80 3.60
C ILE A 72 -5.52 -4.33 3.80
N ARG A 73 -5.49 -3.87 5.06
CA ARG A 73 -5.08 -2.51 5.46
C ARG A 73 -5.85 -1.43 4.70
N TYR A 74 -5.16 -0.56 3.96
CA TYR A 74 -5.77 0.52 3.17
C TYR A 74 -6.90 -0.01 2.28
N ALA A 75 -6.62 -1.04 1.50
CA ALA A 75 -7.57 -1.59 0.53
C ALA A 75 -8.78 -2.30 1.16
N ALA A 76 -8.70 -2.66 2.45
CA ALA A 76 -9.78 -3.32 3.21
C ALA A 76 -10.67 -2.33 3.96
N GLU A 77 -10.56 -1.02 3.69
CA GLU A 77 -11.50 -0.05 4.26
C GLU A 77 -12.88 -0.22 3.64
N PRO A 78 -13.96 -0.40 4.44
CA PRO A 78 -15.30 -0.71 3.94
C PRO A 78 -15.89 0.32 2.95
N THR A 79 -15.50 1.59 3.04
CA THR A 79 -15.94 2.61 2.07
C THR A 79 -15.35 2.39 0.67
N LEU A 80 -14.35 1.53 0.54
CA LEU A 80 -13.75 1.12 -0.74
C LEU A 80 -14.34 -0.18 -1.30
N ASP A 81 -15.32 -0.79 -0.64
CA ASP A 81 -15.87 -2.09 -1.08
C ASP A 81 -16.51 -2.01 -2.47
N THR A 82 -17.07 -0.86 -2.84
CA THR A 82 -17.66 -0.60 -4.15
C THR A 82 -16.69 -0.05 -5.18
N ALA A 83 -15.44 0.20 -4.79
CA ALA A 83 -14.39 0.69 -5.68
C ALA A 83 -13.54 -0.46 -6.25
N ALA A 84 -13.03 -0.29 -7.46
CA ALA A 84 -11.92 -1.10 -7.94
C ALA A 84 -10.62 -0.60 -7.27
N VAL A 85 -9.96 -1.48 -6.54
CA VAL A 85 -8.74 -1.14 -5.79
C VAL A 85 -7.59 -2.04 -6.25
N TYR A 86 -6.65 -1.46 -6.94
CA TYR A 86 -5.42 -2.09 -7.39
C TYR A 86 -4.33 -1.78 -6.37
N PHE A 87 -3.89 -2.76 -5.60
CA PHE A 87 -3.07 -2.45 -4.44
C PHE A 87 -1.91 -3.41 -4.19
N LYS A 88 -0.92 -2.91 -3.47
CA LYS A 88 0.14 -3.71 -2.85
C LYS A 88 0.38 -3.21 -1.43
N SER A 89 0.37 -4.14 -0.49
CA SER A 89 0.71 -3.86 0.91
C SER A 89 1.97 -4.60 1.32
N GLY A 90 2.66 -4.06 2.31
CA GLY A 90 3.84 -4.66 2.91
C GLY A 90 3.98 -4.27 4.37
N SER A 91 4.58 -5.14 5.17
CA SER A 91 5.02 -4.82 6.52
C SER A 91 6.38 -5.44 6.78
N LEU A 92 7.17 -4.74 7.57
CA LEU A 92 8.45 -5.21 8.06
C LEU A 92 8.62 -4.71 9.49
N TYR A 93 9.02 -5.58 10.40
CA TYR A 93 9.41 -5.16 11.73
C TYR A 93 10.81 -5.68 12.06
N ALA A 94 11.45 -4.99 12.98
CA ALA A 94 12.70 -5.44 13.58
C ALA A 94 12.69 -5.14 15.06
N CYS A 95 13.29 -6.06 15.81
CA CYS A 95 13.45 -5.97 17.24
C CYS A 95 14.89 -5.55 17.57
N GLY A 96 15.02 -4.58 18.48
CA GLY A 96 16.29 -4.11 18.99
C GLY A 96 16.11 -3.52 20.39
N GLY A 97 17.12 -3.71 21.26
CA GLY A 97 17.03 -3.21 22.63
C GLY A 97 16.07 -4.01 23.54
N ARG A 98 15.64 -3.37 24.64
CA ARG A 98 14.75 -3.96 25.65
C ARG A 98 13.30 -3.57 25.36
N GLY A 99 12.35 -4.44 25.70
CA GLY A 99 10.91 -4.21 25.64
C GLY A 99 10.17 -5.16 24.70
N PRO A 100 8.83 -5.10 24.71
CA PRO A 100 7.99 -5.92 23.84
C PRO A 100 8.31 -5.70 22.38
N CYS A 101 8.41 -6.79 21.62
CA CYS A 101 8.62 -6.71 20.17
C CYS A 101 7.99 -7.91 19.46
N GLY A 102 7.43 -7.68 18.28
CA GLY A 102 6.78 -8.70 17.46
C GLY A 102 6.12 -8.09 16.24
N LYS A 103 5.33 -8.88 15.54
CA LYS A 103 4.56 -8.43 14.38
C LYS A 103 3.65 -7.27 14.79
N TYR A 104 3.78 -6.13 14.10
CA TYR A 104 3.13 -4.84 14.38
C TYR A 104 3.56 -4.13 15.68
N TYR A 105 4.57 -4.66 16.37
CA TYR A 105 5.15 -4.13 17.60
C TYR A 105 6.67 -4.02 17.53
N GLY A 106 7.21 -3.80 16.34
CA GLY A 106 8.65 -3.61 16.17
C GLY A 106 9.15 -2.39 16.95
N ASN A 107 10.19 -2.55 17.77
CA ASN A 107 10.74 -1.48 18.59
C ASN A 107 11.99 -0.83 17.98
N SER A 108 12.51 -1.37 16.87
CA SER A 108 13.62 -0.82 16.08
C SER A 108 13.15 -0.40 14.69
N LYS A 109 12.31 -1.21 14.04
CA LYS A 109 11.58 -0.88 12.79
C LYS A 109 10.17 -1.45 12.89
N ASN A 110 9.19 -0.72 12.40
CA ASN A 110 7.80 -1.16 12.43
C ASN A 110 7.01 -0.57 11.26
N TYR A 111 7.43 -0.94 10.05
CA TYR A 111 6.82 -0.44 8.81
C TYR A 111 5.47 -1.12 8.55
N MET A 112 4.50 -0.31 8.18
CA MET A 112 3.24 -0.75 7.58
C MET A 112 2.94 0.16 6.40
N ASN A 113 2.92 -0.40 5.20
CA ASN A 113 2.88 0.37 3.97
C ASN A 113 1.78 -0.17 3.05
N SER A 114 1.12 0.74 2.33
CA SER A 114 0.17 0.43 1.27
C SER A 114 0.33 1.42 0.13
N VAL A 115 0.27 0.92 -1.09
CA VAL A 115 0.10 1.73 -2.29
C VAL A 115 -1.14 1.24 -3.02
N ALA A 116 -1.92 2.15 -3.61
CA ALA A 116 -3.10 1.78 -4.36
C ALA A 116 -3.43 2.77 -5.47
N ILE A 117 -4.08 2.23 -6.51
CA ILE A 117 -4.91 2.97 -7.45
C ILE A 117 -6.35 2.67 -7.03
N VAL A 118 -7.15 3.68 -6.87
CA VAL A 118 -8.57 3.56 -6.53
C VAL A 118 -9.39 4.15 -7.67
N GLU A 119 -10.32 3.35 -8.19
CA GLU A 119 -11.32 3.75 -9.19
C GLU A 119 -12.69 3.53 -8.58
N TYR A 120 -13.42 4.59 -8.38
CA TYR A 120 -14.76 4.58 -7.81
C TYR A 120 -15.73 5.21 -8.79
N ASP A 121 -16.80 4.48 -9.13
CA ASP A 121 -17.88 4.96 -9.95
C ASP A 121 -18.99 5.50 -9.03
N GLY A 122 -18.98 6.81 -8.82
CA GLY A 122 -20.09 7.51 -8.18
C GLY A 122 -21.31 7.61 -9.09
N ALA A 123 -22.45 8.04 -8.54
CA ALA A 123 -23.69 8.14 -9.31
C ALA A 123 -23.55 9.08 -10.54
N ASP A 124 -22.84 10.19 -10.36
CA ASP A 124 -22.73 11.24 -11.39
C ASP A 124 -21.30 11.42 -11.92
N LYS A 125 -20.30 10.93 -11.20
CA LYS A 125 -18.88 11.18 -11.52
C LYS A 125 -18.00 10.00 -11.13
N GLN A 126 -17.04 9.72 -11.98
CA GLN A 126 -15.95 8.82 -11.64
C GLN A 126 -14.89 9.52 -10.78
N LEU A 127 -14.39 8.82 -9.80
CA LEU A 127 -13.27 9.25 -8.98
C LEU A 127 -12.10 8.29 -9.17
N ARG A 128 -10.97 8.82 -9.63
CA ARG A 128 -9.73 8.04 -9.76
C ARG A 128 -8.60 8.76 -9.03
N TYR A 129 -7.90 8.04 -8.18
CA TYR A 129 -6.73 8.59 -7.49
C TYR A 129 -5.67 7.55 -7.17
N LEU A 130 -4.48 8.02 -6.93
CA LEU A 130 -3.30 7.23 -6.57
C LEU A 130 -2.90 7.58 -5.13
N VAL A 131 -2.52 6.57 -4.37
CA VAL A 131 -2.12 6.78 -2.97
C VAL A 131 -0.90 5.93 -2.62
N ALA A 132 -0.02 6.51 -1.81
CA ALA A 132 1.06 5.81 -1.11
C ALA A 132 1.01 6.21 0.38
N LEU A 133 0.65 5.28 1.22
CA LEU A 133 0.61 5.43 2.68
C LEU A 133 1.71 4.57 3.30
N LEU A 134 2.74 5.23 3.82
CA LEU A 134 3.88 4.59 4.45
C LEU A 134 3.99 5.07 5.90
N SER A 135 4.15 4.13 6.81
CA SER A 135 4.30 4.43 8.23
C SER A 135 5.43 3.61 8.88
N ASN A 136 6.06 4.20 9.89
CA ASN A 136 7.01 3.54 10.76
C ASN A 136 6.72 3.98 12.21
N VAL A 137 5.71 3.39 12.83
CA VAL A 137 5.31 3.71 14.20
C VAL A 137 5.84 2.63 15.13
N LEU A 138 6.90 2.96 15.87
CA LEU A 138 7.56 2.01 16.78
C LEU A 138 6.64 1.60 17.93
N GLY A 139 6.74 0.34 18.32
CA GLY A 139 5.99 -0.24 19.44
C GLY A 139 4.48 -0.37 19.22
N LYS A 140 3.92 0.22 18.16
CA LYS A 140 2.50 0.13 17.85
C LYS A 140 2.24 0.45 16.38
N ASN A 141 1.61 -0.46 15.68
CA ASN A 141 1.07 -0.19 14.35
C ASN A 141 -0.25 -0.95 14.16
N SER A 142 -1.24 -0.35 13.56
CA SER A 142 -2.59 -0.90 13.56
C SER A 142 -3.20 -0.91 12.16
N ILE A 143 -3.81 -2.03 11.81
CA ILE A 143 -4.59 -2.18 10.58
C ILE A 143 -5.76 -1.20 10.60
N GLU A 144 -6.42 -1.05 11.73
CA GLU A 144 -7.58 -0.18 11.94
C GLU A 144 -7.20 1.30 11.74
N THR A 145 -6.01 1.71 12.19
CA THR A 145 -5.50 3.06 11.94
C THR A 145 -5.28 3.30 10.44
N HIS A 146 -4.71 2.32 9.72
CA HIS A 146 -4.55 2.41 8.27
C HIS A 146 -5.89 2.46 7.53
N GLN A 147 -6.89 1.71 7.98
CA GLN A 147 -8.26 1.77 7.44
C GLN A 147 -8.93 3.13 7.74
N ALA A 148 -8.77 3.66 8.95
CA ALA A 148 -9.30 4.97 9.30
C ALA A 148 -8.67 6.09 8.45
N LEU A 149 -7.36 6.03 8.18
CA LEU A 149 -6.70 6.94 7.26
C LEU A 149 -7.19 6.77 5.82
N ALA A 150 -7.40 5.53 5.37
CA ALA A 150 -7.96 5.24 4.04
C ALA A 150 -9.33 5.90 3.86
N ARG A 151 -10.21 5.74 4.84
CA ARG A 151 -11.55 6.39 4.86
C ARG A 151 -11.43 7.90 4.74
N ARG A 152 -10.59 8.52 5.57
CA ARG A 152 -10.41 9.97 5.57
C ARG A 152 -9.85 10.48 4.24
N ILE A 153 -8.88 9.78 3.68
CA ILE A 153 -8.31 10.12 2.36
C ILE A 153 -9.37 10.01 1.29
N HIS A 154 -10.10 8.89 1.23
CA HIS A 154 -11.14 8.65 0.24
C HIS A 154 -12.23 9.72 0.34
N GLN A 155 -12.75 10.00 1.54
CA GLN A 155 -13.74 11.03 1.77
C GLN A 155 -13.24 12.42 1.37
N THR A 156 -12.02 12.79 1.80
CA THR A 156 -11.45 14.12 1.48
C THR A 156 -11.30 14.33 -0.04
N ILE A 157 -10.90 13.29 -0.76
CA ILE A 157 -10.77 13.37 -2.23
C ILE A 157 -12.16 13.46 -2.86
N ALA A 158 -13.10 12.64 -2.41
CA ALA A 158 -14.48 12.66 -2.90
C ALA A 158 -15.14 14.04 -2.70
N ASP A 159 -15.02 14.61 -1.50
CA ASP A 159 -15.55 15.93 -1.17
C ASP A 159 -14.99 17.01 -2.11
N ARG A 160 -13.68 16.99 -2.35
CA ARG A 160 -13.00 17.93 -3.27
C ARG A 160 -13.46 17.82 -4.70
N HIS A 161 -13.92 16.64 -5.11
CA HIS A 161 -14.39 16.37 -6.47
C HIS A 161 -15.92 16.40 -6.58
N GLY A 162 -16.64 16.67 -5.49
CA GLY A 162 -18.10 16.67 -5.43
C GLY A 162 -18.70 15.29 -5.72
N VAL A 163 -18.06 14.23 -5.21
CA VAL A 163 -18.51 12.85 -5.32
C VAL A 163 -19.07 12.40 -3.98
N THR A 164 -20.29 11.86 -3.96
CA THR A 164 -20.90 11.31 -2.76
C THR A 164 -20.48 9.85 -2.57
N ILE A 165 -19.93 9.53 -1.40
CA ILE A 165 -19.61 8.17 -1.01
C ILE A 165 -20.72 7.66 -0.10
N PRO A 166 -21.41 6.56 -0.45
CA PRO A 166 -22.42 5.98 0.40
C PRO A 166 -21.78 5.38 1.67
N PRO A 167 -22.53 5.28 2.75
CA PRO A 167 -22.06 4.58 3.94
C PRO A 167 -21.73 3.13 3.59
N PRO A 168 -20.75 2.52 4.27
CA PRO A 168 -20.32 1.15 4.00
C PRO A 168 -21.49 0.18 4.21
N THR A 169 -21.70 -0.71 3.25
CA THR A 169 -22.79 -1.70 3.25
C THR A 169 -22.54 -2.88 4.20
N ARG A 170 -21.31 -3.09 4.64
CA ARG A 170 -20.94 -4.15 5.58
C ARG A 170 -20.68 -3.58 6.97
N PRO A 171 -21.28 -4.16 8.02
CA PRO A 171 -20.82 -3.92 9.39
C PRO A 171 -19.34 -4.31 9.48
N ARG A 172 -18.54 -3.54 10.20
CA ARG A 172 -17.18 -3.96 10.57
C ARG A 172 -17.23 -5.40 11.05
N ALA A 173 -16.58 -6.32 10.34
CA ALA A 173 -16.35 -7.66 10.88
C ALA A 173 -15.63 -7.45 12.21
N GLY A 174 -16.34 -7.75 13.30
CA GLY A 174 -15.81 -7.62 14.65
C GLY A 174 -14.50 -8.39 14.71
N THR A 175 -13.51 -7.82 15.34
CA THR A 175 -12.24 -8.43 15.68
C THR A 175 -12.55 -9.84 16.21
N ARG A 176 -12.27 -10.86 15.41
CA ARG A 176 -12.31 -12.23 15.86
C ARG A 176 -11.22 -12.34 16.92
N THR A 177 -11.54 -12.06 18.15
CA THR A 177 -10.74 -12.48 19.29
C THR A 177 -10.65 -13.99 19.18
N SER A 178 -9.52 -14.49 18.68
CA SER A 178 -9.16 -15.89 18.80
C SER A 178 -9.06 -16.17 20.31
N ARG A 179 -10.15 -16.66 20.90
CA ARG A 179 -10.05 -17.41 22.14
C ARG A 179 -9.26 -18.66 21.80
N LEU A 180 -7.97 -18.61 22.01
CA LEU A 180 -7.17 -19.81 22.27
C LEU A 180 -7.68 -20.34 23.62
N ALA A 181 -8.72 -21.18 23.55
CA ALA A 181 -9.08 -22.05 24.66
C ALA A 181 -7.90 -23.02 24.82
N GLY A 182 -7.31 -23.02 25.99
CA GLY A 182 -6.29 -23.96 26.36
C GLY A 182 -6.79 -25.41 26.34
N ARG A 183 -5.91 -26.28 25.95
CA ARG A 183 -5.64 -27.61 26.51
C ARG A 183 -4.20 -27.97 26.20
#